data_7ea7ca4939f90ed3bb0e79040d528b6b
#
_entry.id   7ea7ca4939f90ed3bb0e79040d528b6b
#
_cell.length_a   1.000
_cell.length_b   1.000
_cell.length_c   1.000
_cell.angle_alpha   90.00
_cell.angle_beta   90.00
_cell.angle_gamma   90.00
#
_symmetry.space_group_name_H-M   'P 1'
#
loop_
_entity.id
_entity.type
_entity.pdbx_description
1 polymer ?
#
loop_
_entity_poly.entity_id
_entity_poly.type
_entity_poly.pdbx_seq_one_letter_code
_entity_poly.pdbx_strand_id
1 'polypeptide(L)'
;YDFLLSKTELRPLEATPAAACDTEVPSDDFADVQGQFFAKRALEIAAAGGHNLLMVGVPGSGKTMLARRLPSILPPMTRQEALEVTKIYSIAGLLKDGSGLVETRPFRSPHHTTSTMAMIGGGSIPRPGEVTLAHHGVLFLDELPEFSKKTLEVLREPIKDRQITVSRANATLTFPSSIILVAAMNEVTSITIQCDSAR
;
A
#
# COMPACT_ATOMS: atom_id res chain seq x y z
N TYR A 1 -29.87 25.82 2.60
CA TYR A 1 -31.11 26.36 3.16
C TYR A 1 -31.89 27.16 2.09
N ASP A 2 -31.20 27.98 1.27
CA ASP A 2 -31.84 28.84 0.25
C ASP A 2 -32.53 28.05 -0.87
N PHE A 3 -32.01 26.88 -1.23
CA PHE A 3 -32.64 25.96 -2.15
C PHE A 3 -34.02 25.46 -1.63
N LEU A 4 -34.07 25.07 -0.34
CA LEU A 4 -35.29 24.59 0.29
C LEU A 4 -36.39 25.70 0.40
N LEU A 5 -35.96 26.95 0.34
CA LEU A 5 -36.86 28.11 0.30
C LEU A 5 -37.17 28.58 -1.10
N SER A 6 -36.81 27.80 -2.14
CA SER A 6 -36.98 28.12 -3.57
C SER A 6 -36.35 29.45 -4.00
N LYS A 7 -35.33 29.90 -3.29
CA LYS A 7 -34.59 31.14 -3.58
C LYS A 7 -33.41 30.93 -4.56
N THR A 8 -33.01 29.69 -4.78
CA THR A 8 -31.87 29.37 -5.66
C THR A 8 -32.16 28.07 -6.40
N GLU A 9 -32.02 28.07 -7.71
CA GLU A 9 -32.07 26.84 -8.51
C GLU A 9 -30.72 26.12 -8.40
N LEU A 10 -30.75 24.86 -8.01
CA LEU A 10 -29.56 24.01 -8.09
C LEU A 10 -29.29 23.65 -9.55
N ARG A 11 -28.21 24.12 -10.09
CA ARG A 11 -27.74 23.63 -11.37
C ARG A 11 -27.28 22.18 -11.22
N PRO A 12 -27.63 21.27 -12.14
CA PRO A 12 -27.06 19.93 -12.16
C PRO A 12 -25.54 20.03 -12.17
N LEU A 13 -24.87 19.27 -11.31
CA LEU A 13 -23.43 19.15 -11.37
C LEU A 13 -23.11 18.44 -12.69
N GLU A 14 -22.54 19.15 -13.65
CA GLU A 14 -22.01 18.51 -14.84
C GLU A 14 -20.92 17.56 -14.37
N ALA A 15 -21.01 16.27 -14.76
CA ALA A 15 -19.98 15.31 -14.50
C ALA A 15 -18.70 15.86 -15.14
N THR A 16 -17.80 16.37 -14.32
CA THR A 16 -16.46 16.70 -14.80
C THR A 16 -15.91 15.42 -15.41
N PRO A 17 -15.54 15.40 -16.72
CA PRO A 17 -14.88 14.25 -17.28
C PRO A 17 -13.75 13.94 -16.33
N ALA A 18 -13.64 12.68 -15.89
CA ALA A 18 -12.60 12.26 -14.99
C ALA A 18 -11.28 12.75 -15.60
N ALA A 19 -10.75 13.84 -15.07
CA ALA A 19 -9.42 14.26 -15.43
C ALA A 19 -8.58 13.02 -15.18
N ALA A 20 -7.97 12.49 -16.24
CA ALA A 20 -6.98 11.44 -16.07
C ALA A 20 -6.09 11.94 -14.95
N CYS A 21 -6.16 11.27 -13.80
CA CYS A 21 -5.30 11.61 -12.70
C CYS A 21 -3.93 11.62 -13.34
N ASP A 22 -3.20 12.75 -13.31
CA ASP A 22 -1.78 12.76 -13.59
C ASP A 22 -1.16 11.81 -12.57
N THR A 23 -1.36 10.53 -12.81
CA THR A 23 -0.59 9.50 -12.20
C THR A 23 0.80 9.76 -12.73
N GLU A 24 1.62 10.42 -11.92
CA GLU A 24 3.04 10.28 -12.07
C GLU A 24 3.25 8.79 -12.25
N VAL A 25 3.41 8.37 -13.50
CA VAL A 25 3.85 7.01 -13.83
C VAL A 25 5.05 6.81 -12.93
N PRO A 26 5.06 5.81 -12.05
CA PRO A 26 6.21 5.61 -11.19
C PRO A 26 7.42 5.64 -12.12
N SER A 27 8.30 6.61 -11.93
CA SER A 27 9.51 6.79 -12.76
C SER A 27 10.42 5.54 -12.67
N ASP A 28 10.06 4.64 -11.79
CA ASP A 28 10.75 3.42 -11.44
C ASP A 28 10.14 2.22 -12.17
N ASP A 29 10.61 1.95 -13.40
CA ASP A 29 10.21 0.74 -14.16
C ASP A 29 11.12 -0.44 -13.76
N PHE A 30 10.52 -1.62 -13.64
CA PHE A 30 11.23 -2.87 -13.39
C PHE A 30 12.18 -3.22 -14.56
N ALA A 31 11.89 -2.76 -15.76
CA ALA A 31 12.77 -2.90 -16.94
C ALA A 31 14.14 -2.24 -16.74
N ASP A 32 14.23 -1.18 -15.95
CA ASP A 32 15.49 -0.45 -15.70
C ASP A 32 16.50 -1.26 -14.87
N VAL A 33 16.06 -2.32 -14.22
CA VAL A 33 16.93 -3.15 -13.38
C VAL A 33 17.84 -4.00 -14.24
N GLN A 34 19.14 -3.73 -14.19
CA GLN A 34 20.13 -4.55 -14.87
C GLN A 34 20.62 -5.70 -13.98
N GLY A 35 20.80 -6.88 -14.56
CA GLY A 35 21.23 -8.08 -13.82
C GLY A 35 20.15 -8.59 -12.86
N GLN A 36 20.57 -9.09 -11.70
CA GLN A 36 19.69 -9.57 -10.62
C GLN A 36 18.64 -10.61 -11.07
N PHE A 37 18.98 -11.52 -11.96
CA PHE A 37 18.06 -12.45 -12.62
C PHE A 37 17.20 -13.26 -11.65
N PHE A 38 17.82 -13.77 -10.57
CA PHE A 38 17.08 -14.55 -9.57
C PHE A 38 16.12 -13.70 -8.76
N ALA A 39 16.53 -12.50 -8.36
CA ALA A 39 15.68 -11.57 -7.64
C ALA A 39 14.52 -11.09 -8.51
N LYS A 40 14.77 -10.75 -9.77
CA LYS A 40 13.74 -10.41 -10.75
C LYS A 40 12.71 -11.53 -10.89
N ARG A 41 13.18 -12.76 -11.11
CA ARG A 41 12.29 -13.90 -11.27
C ARG A 41 11.42 -14.17 -10.05
N ALA A 42 12.01 -14.04 -8.86
CA ALA A 42 11.24 -14.18 -7.62
C ALA A 42 10.18 -13.08 -7.45
N LEU A 43 10.50 -11.84 -7.81
CA LEU A 43 9.56 -10.72 -7.78
C LEU A 43 8.43 -10.88 -8.80
N GLU A 44 8.71 -11.38 -10.01
CA GLU A 44 7.70 -11.73 -11.02
C GLU A 44 6.73 -12.78 -10.49
N ILE A 45 7.24 -13.83 -9.85
CA ILE A 45 6.41 -14.89 -9.26
C ILE A 45 5.56 -14.31 -8.11
N ALA A 46 6.16 -13.48 -7.26
CA ALA A 46 5.45 -12.83 -6.17
C ALA A 46 4.35 -11.89 -6.69
N ALA A 47 4.64 -11.13 -7.74
CA ALA A 47 3.67 -10.24 -8.39
C ALA A 47 2.49 -11.04 -9.02
N ALA A 48 2.80 -12.11 -9.74
CA ALA A 48 1.79 -12.93 -10.39
C ALA A 48 0.88 -13.68 -9.41
N GLY A 49 1.44 -14.13 -8.28
CA GLY A 49 0.72 -14.91 -7.27
C GLY A 49 0.21 -14.11 -6.07
N GLY A 50 0.54 -12.82 -5.97
CA GLY A 50 0.22 -12.02 -4.79
C GLY A 50 0.94 -12.51 -3.52
N HIS A 51 2.17 -13.04 -3.67
CA HIS A 51 2.92 -13.64 -2.57
C HIS A 51 3.70 -12.60 -1.77
N ASN A 52 3.77 -12.79 -0.46
CA ASN A 52 4.67 -12.05 0.39
C ASN A 52 6.12 -12.47 0.15
N LEU A 53 7.06 -11.54 0.34
CA LEU A 53 8.46 -11.74 -0.02
C LEU A 53 9.40 -11.25 1.08
N LEU A 54 10.43 -12.03 1.36
CA LEU A 54 11.55 -11.61 2.20
C LEU A 54 12.83 -11.58 1.36
N MET A 55 13.46 -10.41 1.29
CA MET A 55 14.76 -10.22 0.65
C MET A 55 15.86 -10.14 1.70
N VAL A 56 16.83 -11.05 1.62
CA VAL A 56 18.00 -11.07 2.51
C VAL A 56 19.25 -10.86 1.67
N GLY A 57 20.13 -9.96 2.08
CA GLY A 57 21.37 -9.71 1.34
C GLY A 57 22.19 -8.56 1.88
N VAL A 58 23.38 -8.39 1.38
CA VAL A 58 24.33 -7.35 1.82
C VAL A 58 23.77 -5.94 1.61
N PRO A 59 24.18 -4.97 2.41
CA PRO A 59 23.86 -3.57 2.18
C PRO A 59 24.26 -3.14 0.75
N GLY A 60 23.44 -2.29 0.10
CA GLY A 60 23.72 -1.83 -1.26
C GLY A 60 23.42 -2.83 -2.38
N SER A 61 22.89 -4.03 -2.09
CA SER A 61 22.55 -5.03 -3.12
C SER A 61 21.30 -4.70 -3.96
N GLY A 62 20.67 -3.54 -3.75
CA GLY A 62 19.52 -3.09 -4.56
C GLY A 62 18.15 -3.55 -4.07
N LYS A 63 18.01 -4.08 -2.85
CA LYS A 63 16.74 -4.57 -2.30
C LYS A 63 15.63 -3.51 -2.35
N THR A 64 15.93 -2.31 -1.84
CA THR A 64 14.98 -1.18 -1.83
C THR A 64 14.61 -0.73 -3.23
N MET A 65 15.59 -0.71 -4.16
CA MET A 65 15.38 -0.38 -5.57
C MET A 65 14.43 -1.38 -6.24
N LEU A 66 14.62 -2.68 -6.00
CA LEU A 66 13.77 -3.74 -6.51
C LEU A 66 12.34 -3.67 -5.94
N ALA A 67 12.21 -3.44 -4.63
CA ALA A 67 10.92 -3.33 -3.98
C ALA A 67 10.08 -2.16 -4.54
N ARG A 68 10.71 -1.01 -4.77
CA ARG A 68 10.04 0.19 -5.34
C ARG A 68 9.49 -0.05 -6.74
N ARG A 69 10.13 -0.92 -7.52
CA ARG A 69 9.72 -1.26 -8.88
C ARG A 69 8.68 -2.37 -8.96
N LEU A 70 8.39 -3.04 -7.86
CA LEU A 70 7.39 -4.11 -7.84
C LEU A 70 6.00 -3.66 -8.32
N PRO A 71 5.49 -2.48 -7.98
CA PRO A 71 4.19 -2.02 -8.50
C PRO A 71 4.11 -1.98 -10.02
N SER A 72 5.20 -1.73 -10.74
CA SER A 72 5.21 -1.64 -12.22
C SER A 72 4.92 -2.97 -12.92
N ILE A 73 5.16 -4.10 -12.25
CA ILE A 73 4.90 -5.45 -12.79
C ILE A 73 3.65 -6.10 -12.20
N LEU A 74 2.95 -5.44 -11.28
CA LEU A 74 1.67 -5.91 -10.78
C LEU A 74 0.58 -5.73 -11.84
N PRO A 75 -0.41 -6.64 -11.91
CA PRO A 75 -1.57 -6.45 -12.78
C PRO A 75 -2.25 -5.09 -12.51
N PRO A 76 -2.78 -4.41 -13.54
CA PRO A 76 -3.51 -3.16 -13.33
C PRO A 76 -4.67 -3.37 -12.36
N MET A 77 -5.02 -2.34 -11.60
CA MET A 77 -6.17 -2.42 -10.71
C MET A 77 -7.47 -2.51 -11.51
N THR A 78 -8.38 -3.36 -11.05
CA THR A 78 -9.76 -3.32 -11.51
C THR A 78 -10.43 -2.02 -11.04
N ARG A 79 -11.51 -1.61 -11.70
CA ARG A 79 -12.29 -0.42 -11.28
C ARG A 79 -12.76 -0.53 -9.82
N GLN A 80 -13.09 -1.73 -9.38
CA GLN A 80 -13.51 -1.99 -7.99
C GLN A 80 -12.36 -1.75 -7.02
N GLU A 81 -11.17 -2.29 -7.29
CA GLU A 81 -9.97 -2.06 -6.48
C GLU A 81 -9.60 -0.57 -6.44
N ALA A 82 -9.64 0.11 -7.59
CA ALA A 82 -9.37 1.55 -7.68
C ALA A 82 -10.35 2.37 -6.82
N LEU A 83 -11.64 2.01 -6.81
CA LEU A 83 -12.64 2.65 -5.96
C LEU A 83 -12.36 2.43 -4.47
N GLU A 84 -11.96 1.22 -4.07
CA GLU A 84 -11.63 0.90 -2.67
C GLU A 84 -10.41 1.71 -2.20
N VAL A 85 -9.34 1.74 -3.00
CA VAL A 85 -8.16 2.56 -2.70
C VAL A 85 -8.51 4.03 -2.63
N THR A 86 -9.28 4.54 -3.59
CA THR A 86 -9.69 5.95 -3.62
C THR A 86 -10.48 6.34 -2.36
N LYS A 87 -11.40 5.49 -1.90
CA LYS A 87 -12.14 5.72 -0.63
C LYS A 87 -11.20 5.81 0.57
N ILE A 88 -10.21 4.91 0.65
CA ILE A 88 -9.22 4.93 1.74
C ILE A 88 -8.41 6.22 1.72
N TYR A 89 -7.92 6.63 0.55
CA TYR A 89 -7.13 7.85 0.38
C TYR A 89 -7.96 9.11 0.65
N SER A 90 -9.25 9.10 0.30
CA SER A 90 -10.20 10.17 0.61
C SER A 90 -10.37 10.34 2.13
N ILE A 91 -10.62 9.22 2.85
CA ILE A 91 -10.76 9.23 4.32
C ILE A 91 -9.46 9.67 5.00
N ALA A 92 -8.32 9.32 4.44
CA ALA A 92 -7.01 9.74 4.93
C ALA A 92 -6.70 11.23 4.64
N GLY A 93 -7.46 11.88 3.76
CA GLY A 93 -7.20 13.25 3.31
C GLY A 93 -5.99 13.36 2.38
N LEU A 94 -5.67 12.29 1.65
CA LEU A 94 -4.52 12.20 0.76
C LEU A 94 -4.87 12.43 -0.71
N LEU A 95 -6.16 12.57 -1.05
CA LEU A 95 -6.57 12.94 -2.40
C LEU A 95 -6.40 14.45 -2.60
N LYS A 96 -5.86 14.83 -3.76
CA LYS A 96 -5.85 16.23 -4.20
C LYS A 96 -7.25 16.61 -4.68
N ASP A 97 -7.65 17.85 -4.49
CA ASP A 97 -8.93 18.36 -5.01
C ASP A 97 -8.98 18.19 -6.54
N GLY A 98 -10.08 17.62 -7.03
CA GLY A 98 -10.26 17.33 -8.45
C GLY A 98 -9.52 16.07 -8.97
N SER A 99 -8.82 15.33 -8.13
CA SER A 99 -8.25 14.04 -8.54
C SER A 99 -9.36 13.02 -8.80
N GLY A 100 -9.24 12.27 -9.89
CA GLY A 100 -10.11 11.15 -10.23
C GLY A 100 -9.85 9.92 -9.34
N LEU A 101 -10.06 8.73 -9.90
CA LEU A 101 -9.73 7.48 -9.22
C LEU A 101 -8.22 7.30 -9.10
N VAL A 102 -7.78 6.71 -7.98
CA VAL A 102 -6.40 6.24 -7.83
C VAL A 102 -6.25 4.98 -8.67
N GLU A 103 -5.56 5.07 -9.80
CA GLU A 103 -5.40 3.96 -10.76
C GLU A 103 -4.08 3.20 -10.58
N THR A 104 -3.13 3.79 -9.86
CA THR A 104 -1.84 3.16 -9.57
C THR A 104 -1.89 2.38 -8.27
N ARG A 105 -1.28 1.18 -8.25
CA ARG A 105 -1.17 0.38 -7.03
C ARG A 105 -0.31 1.10 -5.99
N PRO A 106 -0.81 1.27 -4.76
CA PRO A 106 -0.07 1.95 -3.71
C PRO A 106 1.26 1.26 -3.37
N PHE A 107 2.29 2.07 -3.12
CA PHE A 107 3.53 1.61 -2.52
C PHE A 107 3.77 2.38 -1.22
N ARG A 108 3.81 1.68 -0.10
CA ARG A 108 4.05 2.26 1.21
C ARG A 108 5.32 1.69 1.81
N SER A 109 6.19 2.57 2.28
CA SER A 109 7.48 2.20 2.89
C SER A 109 7.65 2.96 4.21
N PRO A 110 6.95 2.52 5.28
CA PRO A 110 7.11 3.14 6.59
C PRO A 110 8.52 2.91 7.13
N HIS A 111 9.06 3.92 7.80
CA HIS A 111 10.33 3.82 8.49
C HIS A 111 10.22 2.89 9.71
N HIS A 112 11.29 2.22 10.12
CA HIS A 112 11.28 1.30 11.27
C HIS A 112 10.88 1.96 12.60
N THR A 113 11.05 3.29 12.73
CA THR A 113 10.59 4.08 13.88
C THR A 113 9.07 4.35 13.90
N THR A 114 8.35 3.93 12.86
CA THR A 114 6.90 4.13 12.76
C THR A 114 6.19 3.45 13.93
N SER A 115 5.33 4.21 14.62
CA SER A 115 4.59 3.67 15.76
C SER A 115 3.58 2.61 15.31
N THR A 116 3.23 1.70 16.22
CA THR A 116 2.18 0.69 15.99
C THR A 116 0.85 1.33 15.54
N MET A 117 0.50 2.49 16.12
CA MET A 117 -0.72 3.23 15.74
C MET A 117 -0.64 3.80 14.31
N ALA A 118 0.51 4.31 13.89
CA ALA A 118 0.69 4.78 12.54
C ALA A 118 0.68 3.62 11.53
N MET A 119 1.16 2.45 11.95
CA MET A 119 1.18 1.24 11.12
C MET A 119 -0.25 0.72 10.84
N ILE A 120 -1.06 0.49 11.87
CA ILE A 120 -2.39 -0.13 11.73
C ILE A 120 -3.55 0.87 11.68
N GLY A 121 -3.30 2.11 12.05
CA GLY A 121 -4.33 3.14 12.20
C GLY A 121 -4.82 3.30 13.63
N GLY A 122 -5.61 4.32 13.84
CA GLY A 122 -6.17 4.65 15.17
C GLY A 122 -6.28 6.16 15.38
N GLY A 123 -6.24 6.56 16.66
CA GLY A 123 -6.44 7.93 17.08
C GLY A 123 -7.81 8.14 17.74
N SER A 124 -8.09 9.37 18.21
CA SER A 124 -9.40 9.76 18.75
C SER A 124 -10.48 9.67 17.65
N ILE A 125 -10.14 10.10 16.45
CA ILE A 125 -10.89 9.84 15.23
C ILE A 125 -10.11 8.76 14.47
N PRO A 126 -10.67 7.55 14.31
CA PRO A 126 -9.96 6.45 13.65
C PRO A 126 -9.57 6.81 12.22
N ARG A 127 -8.28 6.79 11.94
CA ARG A 127 -7.72 7.01 10.60
C ARG A 127 -7.03 5.75 10.10
N PRO A 128 -7.04 5.50 8.77
CA PRO A 128 -6.29 4.39 8.19
C PRO A 128 -4.78 4.56 8.44
N GLY A 129 -4.12 3.46 8.78
CA GLY A 129 -2.66 3.40 8.93
C GLY A 129 -1.95 2.97 7.65
N GLU A 130 -0.63 2.84 7.70
CA GLU A 130 0.22 2.48 6.56
C GLU A 130 -0.20 1.18 5.88
N VAL A 131 -0.63 0.19 6.66
CA VAL A 131 -1.11 -1.10 6.13
C VAL A 131 -2.38 -0.93 5.30
N THR A 132 -3.34 -0.12 5.79
CA THR A 132 -4.57 0.17 5.05
C THR A 132 -4.28 1.04 3.81
N LEU A 133 -3.34 1.99 3.93
CA LEU A 133 -2.91 2.82 2.80
C LEU A 133 -2.18 2.03 1.70
N ALA A 134 -1.64 0.85 2.03
CA ALA A 134 -1.04 -0.07 1.08
C ALA A 134 -2.06 -1.05 0.44
N HIS A 135 -3.36 -0.91 0.73
CA HIS A 135 -4.40 -1.80 0.21
C HIS A 135 -4.36 -1.92 -1.31
N HIS A 136 -4.47 -3.15 -1.84
CA HIS A 136 -4.27 -3.53 -3.24
C HIS A 136 -2.90 -3.15 -3.83
N GLY A 137 -1.91 -2.92 -2.97
CA GLY A 137 -0.56 -2.53 -3.34
C GLY A 137 0.50 -3.25 -2.52
N VAL A 138 1.62 -2.57 -2.31
CA VAL A 138 2.82 -3.11 -1.67
C VAL A 138 3.10 -2.38 -0.36
N LEU A 139 3.27 -3.13 0.71
CA LEU A 139 3.85 -2.65 1.95
C LEU A 139 5.30 -3.13 2.03
N PHE A 140 6.24 -2.20 1.97
CA PHE A 140 7.66 -2.49 2.03
C PHE A 140 8.23 -2.15 3.41
N LEU A 141 8.83 -3.13 4.07
CA LEU A 141 9.52 -2.97 5.34
C LEU A 141 11.03 -3.13 5.12
N ASP A 142 11.72 -2.02 4.99
CA ASP A 142 13.18 -2.03 4.93
C ASP A 142 13.78 -2.20 6.33
N GLU A 143 14.95 -2.85 6.42
CA GLU A 143 15.60 -3.11 7.70
C GLU A 143 14.67 -3.81 8.72
N LEU A 144 13.99 -4.86 8.28
CA LEU A 144 13.00 -5.59 9.08
C LEU A 144 13.39 -5.84 10.55
N PRO A 145 14.65 -6.21 10.89
CA PRO A 145 15.06 -6.43 12.28
C PRO A 145 15.01 -5.19 13.17
N GLU A 146 15.03 -3.99 12.58
CA GLU A 146 15.00 -2.72 13.33
C GLU A 146 13.58 -2.33 13.78
N PHE A 147 12.56 -2.97 13.21
CA PHE A 147 11.18 -2.75 13.65
C PHE A 147 10.96 -3.34 15.04
N SER A 148 10.20 -2.61 15.88
CA SER A 148 9.83 -3.13 17.19
C SER A 148 9.05 -4.44 17.05
N LYS A 149 9.30 -5.40 17.93
CA LYS A 149 8.59 -6.68 17.98
C LYS A 149 7.06 -6.48 18.02
N LYS A 150 6.61 -5.48 18.78
CA LYS A 150 5.19 -5.11 18.88
C LYS A 150 4.61 -4.66 17.52
N THR A 151 5.37 -3.88 16.75
CA THR A 151 4.94 -3.44 15.41
C THR A 151 4.85 -4.62 14.44
N LEU A 152 5.77 -5.58 14.52
CA LEU A 152 5.71 -6.78 13.67
C LEU A 152 4.57 -7.73 14.07
N GLU A 153 4.29 -7.86 15.37
CA GLU A 153 3.18 -8.69 15.86
C GLU A 153 1.81 -8.21 15.36
N VAL A 154 1.57 -6.90 15.32
CA VAL A 154 0.28 -6.37 14.85
C VAL A 154 0.08 -6.49 13.35
N LEU A 155 1.12 -6.78 12.57
CA LEU A 155 0.99 -7.06 11.14
C LEU A 155 0.46 -8.47 10.83
N ARG A 156 0.47 -9.38 11.81
CA ARG A 156 0.03 -10.77 11.60
C ARG A 156 -1.44 -10.87 11.22
N GLU A 157 -2.30 -10.13 11.91
CA GLU A 157 -3.74 -10.12 11.63
C GLU A 157 -4.04 -9.59 10.21
N PRO A 158 -3.59 -8.38 9.82
CA PRO A 158 -3.84 -7.87 8.48
C PRO A 158 -3.29 -8.74 7.34
N ILE A 159 -2.15 -9.38 7.54
CA ILE A 159 -1.57 -10.27 6.53
C ILE A 159 -2.42 -11.54 6.35
N LYS A 160 -2.93 -12.10 7.46
CA LYS A 160 -3.71 -13.32 7.45
C LYS A 160 -5.15 -13.08 7.01
N ASP A 161 -5.80 -12.10 7.63
CA ASP A 161 -7.24 -11.89 7.51
C ASP A 161 -7.61 -10.83 6.46
N ARG A 162 -6.62 -10.17 5.86
CA ARG A 162 -6.75 -9.11 4.86
C ARG A 162 -7.63 -7.94 5.31
N GLN A 163 -7.72 -7.73 6.61
CA GLN A 163 -8.46 -6.64 7.23
C GLN A 163 -7.86 -6.26 8.58
N ILE A 164 -8.11 -5.04 9.00
CA ILE A 164 -7.68 -4.50 10.28
C ILE A 164 -8.89 -4.00 11.04
N THR A 165 -9.08 -4.48 12.26
CA THR A 165 -10.14 -3.99 13.14
C THR A 165 -9.54 -3.05 14.19
N VAL A 166 -9.94 -1.78 14.13
CA VAL A 166 -9.56 -0.75 15.10
C VAL A 166 -10.73 -0.51 16.04
N SER A 167 -10.64 -1.04 17.27
CA SER A 167 -11.63 -0.81 18.31
C SER A 167 -11.23 0.36 19.21
N ARG A 168 -12.18 1.26 19.48
CA ARG A 168 -12.06 2.40 20.40
C ARG A 168 -13.34 2.52 21.22
N ALA A 169 -13.29 3.31 22.29
CA ALA A 169 -14.43 3.47 23.21
C ALA A 169 -15.75 3.82 22.51
N ASN A 170 -15.68 4.58 21.40
CA ASN A 170 -16.87 5.11 20.72
C ASN A 170 -17.15 4.46 19.36
N ALA A 171 -16.25 3.64 18.81
CA ALA A 171 -16.45 2.99 17.50
C ALA A 171 -15.48 1.84 17.28
N THR A 172 -15.97 0.81 16.61
CA THR A 172 -15.16 -0.25 16.02
C THR A 172 -15.25 -0.12 14.51
N LEU A 173 -14.11 0.11 13.85
CA LEU A 173 -14.03 0.24 12.40
C LEU A 173 -13.12 -0.86 11.85
N THR A 174 -13.57 -1.48 10.77
CA THR A 174 -12.78 -2.47 10.04
C THR A 174 -12.34 -1.86 8.71
N PHE A 175 -11.04 -1.86 8.47
CA PHE A 175 -10.43 -1.41 7.22
C PHE A 175 -9.91 -2.60 6.43
N PRO A 176 -10.06 -2.61 5.11
CA PRO A 176 -9.45 -3.64 4.27
C PRO A 176 -7.93 -3.48 4.21
N SER A 177 -7.20 -4.59 4.09
CA SER A 177 -5.73 -4.61 4.03
C SER A 177 -5.20 -5.75 3.16
N SER A 178 -5.76 -5.91 1.96
CA SER A 178 -5.19 -6.84 0.98
C SER A 178 -3.89 -6.27 0.42
N ILE A 179 -2.76 -6.70 0.96
CA ILE A 179 -1.43 -6.18 0.64
C ILE A 179 -0.50 -7.30 0.20
N ILE A 180 0.53 -6.93 -0.57
CA ILE A 180 1.73 -7.75 -0.75
C ILE A 180 2.78 -7.19 0.22
N LEU A 181 3.17 -8.00 1.20
CA LEU A 181 4.25 -7.64 2.11
C LEU A 181 5.58 -7.97 1.48
N VAL A 182 6.43 -6.96 1.33
CA VAL A 182 7.83 -7.12 0.96
C VAL A 182 8.68 -6.66 2.11
N ALA A 183 9.54 -7.52 2.63
CA ALA A 183 10.45 -7.18 3.70
C ALA A 183 11.90 -7.31 3.23
N ALA A 184 12.78 -6.47 3.73
CA ALA A 184 14.21 -6.54 3.48
C ALA A 184 15.00 -6.58 4.78
N MET A 185 16.05 -7.39 4.80
CA MET A 185 17.01 -7.42 5.89
C MET A 185 18.43 -7.57 5.35
N ASN A 186 19.41 -7.16 6.15
CA ASN A 186 20.81 -7.29 5.81
C ASN A 186 21.37 -8.61 6.36
N GLU A 187 22.12 -9.30 5.53
CA GLU A 187 22.91 -10.46 5.93
C GLU A 187 24.33 -10.33 5.37
N VAL A 188 25.28 -11.05 5.94
CA VAL A 188 26.69 -10.82 5.67
C VAL A 188 27.19 -11.51 4.38
N THR A 189 26.45 -12.46 3.77
CA THR A 189 27.04 -13.35 2.76
C THR A 189 26.26 -13.61 1.46
N SER A 190 24.94 -13.48 1.38
CA SER A 190 24.21 -13.74 0.11
C SER A 190 22.78 -13.20 0.11
N ILE A 191 22.20 -12.99 -1.09
CA ILE A 191 20.75 -12.69 -1.21
C ILE A 191 20.01 -14.02 -1.20
N THR A 192 19.16 -14.23 -0.19
CA THR A 192 18.19 -15.31 -0.14
C THR A 192 16.78 -14.71 -0.23
N ILE A 193 15.96 -15.24 -1.10
CA ILE A 193 14.55 -14.81 -1.26
C ILE A 193 13.68 -15.99 -0.84
N GLN A 194 12.84 -15.77 0.15
CA GLN A 194 11.80 -16.72 0.54
C GLN A 194 10.43 -16.15 0.14
N CYS A 195 9.67 -16.93 -0.64
CA CYS A 195 8.27 -16.67 -0.92
C CYS A 195 7.42 -17.53 0.00
N ASP A 196 6.56 -16.92 0.76
CA ASP A 196 5.56 -17.62 1.55
C ASP A 196 4.23 -17.61 0.77
N SER A 197 3.75 -18.80 0.43
CA SER A 197 2.45 -18.97 -0.22
C SER A 197 1.37 -18.84 0.85
N ALA A 198 0.75 -17.68 0.93
CA ALA A 198 -0.49 -17.56 1.69
C ALA A 198 -1.55 -18.48 1.04
N ARG A 199 -1.91 -19.56 1.74
CA ARG A 199 -3.05 -20.41 1.42
C ARG A 199 -4.35 -19.72 1.81
#